data_8d2f4f7bc42c86a91023ff94d3040971
#
_entry.id   8d2f4f7bc42c86a91023ff94d3040971
#
_cell.length_a   1.000
_cell.length_b   1.000
_cell.length_c   1.000
_cell.angle_alpha   90.00
_cell.angle_beta   90.00
_cell.angle_gamma   90.00
#
_symmetry.space_group_name_H-M   'P 1'
#
loop_
_entity.id
_entity.type
_entity.pdbx_description
1 polymer ?
#
loop_
_entity_poly.entity_id
_entity_poly.type
_entity_poly.pdbx_seq_one_letter_code
_entity_poly.pdbx_strand_id
1 'polypeptide(L)'
;DGMVVNNKTSERVHNNRGGVVEFLLANHPLDCPICDQAGECHLQDLGYEHGSAKTRYEEERRTFDPIDIGNKIKLHMNRCILCYRCVFVANQLTENRVHGVLHRGEHAEISTFIEQAVDNDFSGNMIDVCPVGALTDRTFRFKSRVWFLKPMEAERSCNKCCGKAVVWMFGNEIYRVTARKDKYGEVEDIDGKTAWLCNDCRFEHKSATDWNIAGPRVINRHSVISQGKYATSMEKPVKRIG
;
A
#
# COMPACT_ATOMS: atom_id res chain seq x y z
N ASP A 1 13.03 -32.63 3.77
CA ASP A 1 14.36 -32.14 3.36
C ASP A 1 14.61 -32.47 1.88
N GLY A 2 15.28 -31.59 1.13
CA GLY A 2 15.63 -31.77 -0.28
C GLY A 2 14.58 -31.39 -1.31
N MET A 3 13.46 -30.80 -0.93
CA MET A 3 12.45 -30.28 -1.85
C MET A 3 12.98 -29.07 -2.62
N VAL A 4 12.88 -29.12 -3.95
CA VAL A 4 13.21 -27.99 -4.83
C VAL A 4 11.91 -27.28 -5.22
N VAL A 5 11.80 -25.99 -4.91
CA VAL A 5 10.64 -25.18 -5.26
C VAL A 5 10.99 -24.26 -6.43
N ASN A 6 10.30 -24.43 -7.55
CA ASN A 6 10.42 -23.59 -8.73
C ASN A 6 9.19 -22.69 -8.86
N ASN A 7 9.42 -21.39 -9.04
CA ASN A 7 8.35 -20.39 -9.08
C ASN A 7 8.26 -19.56 -10.37
N LYS A 8 9.16 -19.82 -11.35
CA LYS A 8 9.21 -19.04 -12.62
C LYS A 8 9.43 -19.91 -13.86
N THR A 9 9.39 -21.23 -13.75
CA THR A 9 10.01 -22.14 -14.73
C THR A 9 9.05 -22.82 -15.69
N SER A 10 7.74 -22.75 -15.48
CA SER A 10 6.79 -23.46 -16.35
C SER A 10 5.55 -22.63 -16.66
N GLU A 11 4.93 -22.91 -17.80
CA GLU A 11 3.65 -22.35 -18.21
C GLU A 11 2.56 -22.59 -17.14
N ARG A 12 2.55 -23.76 -16.51
CA ARG A 12 1.63 -24.09 -15.43
C ARG A 12 1.76 -23.12 -14.25
N VAL A 13 2.97 -22.71 -13.89
CA VAL A 13 3.21 -21.73 -12.82
C VAL A 13 2.68 -20.36 -13.23
N HIS A 14 2.90 -19.95 -14.48
CA HIS A 14 2.36 -18.67 -14.98
C HIS A 14 0.83 -18.66 -15.00
N ASN A 15 0.21 -19.73 -15.46
CA ASN A 15 -1.25 -19.87 -15.48
C ASN A 15 -1.84 -19.86 -14.07
N ASN A 16 -1.22 -20.53 -13.10
CA ASN A 16 -1.66 -20.51 -11.71
C ASN A 16 -1.55 -19.12 -11.08
N ARG A 17 -0.48 -18.38 -11.36
CA ARG A 17 -0.33 -16.98 -10.92
C ARG A 17 -1.40 -16.09 -11.52
N GLY A 18 -1.68 -16.24 -12.82
CA GLY A 18 -2.78 -15.56 -13.50
C GLY A 18 -4.12 -15.81 -12.82
N GLY A 19 -4.42 -17.06 -12.50
CA GLY A 19 -5.64 -17.44 -11.77
C GLY A 19 -5.74 -16.80 -10.38
N VAL A 20 -4.64 -16.79 -9.60
CA VAL A 20 -4.63 -16.12 -8.29
C VAL A 20 -4.86 -14.61 -8.43
N VAL A 21 -4.21 -13.97 -9.39
CA VAL A 21 -4.42 -12.53 -9.64
C VAL A 21 -5.86 -12.26 -10.09
N GLU A 22 -6.44 -13.12 -10.94
CA GLU A 22 -7.84 -13.01 -11.36
C GLU A 22 -8.80 -13.08 -10.16
N PHE A 23 -8.59 -13.99 -9.21
CA PHE A 23 -9.38 -14.04 -7.97
C PHE A 23 -9.25 -12.76 -7.14
N LEU A 24 -8.05 -12.21 -7.00
CA LEU A 24 -7.85 -10.95 -6.28
C LEU A 24 -8.54 -9.77 -6.96
N LEU A 25 -8.63 -9.78 -8.29
CA LEU A 25 -9.23 -8.73 -9.08
C LEU A 25 -10.75 -8.88 -9.27
N ALA A 26 -11.32 -10.07 -9.02
CA ALA A 26 -12.74 -10.36 -9.25
C ALA A 26 -13.69 -9.34 -8.59
N ASN A 27 -13.45 -9.05 -7.30
CA ASN A 27 -14.20 -8.04 -6.54
C ASN A 27 -13.50 -6.68 -6.44
N HIS A 28 -12.26 -6.55 -6.94
CA HIS A 28 -11.50 -5.31 -6.82
C HIS A 28 -12.04 -4.25 -7.78
N PRO A 29 -12.34 -3.02 -7.31
CA PRO A 29 -12.91 -1.99 -8.18
C PRO A 29 -11.86 -1.44 -9.15
N LEU A 30 -12.31 -0.92 -10.29
CA LEU A 30 -11.47 -0.24 -11.28
C LEU A 30 -11.14 1.21 -10.86
N ASP A 31 -10.77 1.38 -9.60
CA ASP A 31 -10.56 2.67 -8.94
C ASP A 31 -9.13 3.22 -9.10
N CYS A 32 -8.24 2.57 -9.84
CA CYS A 32 -6.85 3.04 -9.99
C CYS A 32 -6.74 4.53 -10.31
N PRO A 33 -7.58 5.11 -11.20
CA PRO A 33 -7.53 6.55 -11.50
C PRO A 33 -7.81 7.46 -10.31
N ILE A 34 -8.55 6.99 -9.31
CA ILE A 34 -8.93 7.75 -8.10
C ILE A 34 -8.33 7.17 -6.81
N CYS A 35 -7.55 6.10 -6.91
CA CYS A 35 -6.93 5.43 -5.77
C CYS A 35 -5.56 6.04 -5.45
N ASP A 36 -5.35 6.47 -4.20
CA ASP A 36 -4.07 7.08 -3.78
C ASP A 36 -2.89 6.10 -3.78
N GLN A 37 -3.15 4.79 -3.81
CA GLN A 37 -2.13 3.76 -3.93
C GLN A 37 -1.64 3.55 -5.37
N ALA A 38 -2.33 4.12 -6.37
CA ALA A 38 -1.93 3.98 -7.77
C ALA A 38 -0.48 4.45 -8.00
N GLY A 39 0.29 3.67 -8.78
CA GLY A 39 1.71 3.90 -9.02
C GLY A 39 2.65 3.29 -7.97
N GLU A 40 2.13 2.84 -6.83
CA GLU A 40 2.89 2.14 -5.79
C GLU A 40 2.14 0.90 -5.23
N CYS A 41 1.18 0.37 -5.98
CA CYS A 41 0.31 -0.73 -5.59
C CYS A 41 0.88 -2.08 -6.08
N HIS A 42 1.12 -3.00 -5.13
CA HIS A 42 1.60 -4.35 -5.48
C HIS A 42 0.59 -5.14 -6.32
N LEU A 43 -0.72 -4.98 -6.05
CA LEU A 43 -1.75 -5.65 -6.84
C LEU A 43 -1.79 -5.13 -8.29
N GLN A 44 -1.57 -3.83 -8.47
CA GLN A 44 -1.46 -3.23 -9.79
C GLN A 44 -0.29 -3.83 -10.57
N ASP A 45 0.89 -3.92 -9.94
CA ASP A 45 2.08 -4.50 -10.55
C ASP A 45 1.87 -5.97 -10.94
N LEU A 46 1.27 -6.78 -10.04
CA LEU A 46 0.94 -8.18 -10.30
C LEU A 46 -0.14 -8.32 -11.38
N GLY A 47 -1.11 -7.41 -11.41
CA GLY A 47 -2.14 -7.37 -12.44
C GLY A 47 -1.54 -7.15 -13.84
N TYR A 48 -0.51 -6.32 -13.96
CA TYR A 48 0.21 -6.11 -15.22
C TYR A 48 1.11 -7.29 -15.59
N GLU A 49 1.73 -7.96 -14.61
CA GLU A 49 2.64 -9.07 -14.88
C GLU A 49 1.92 -10.38 -15.22
N HIS A 50 0.82 -10.67 -14.54
CA HIS A 50 0.15 -11.97 -14.56
C HIS A 50 -1.34 -11.91 -14.89
N GLY A 51 -1.95 -10.73 -14.85
CA GLY A 51 -3.38 -10.57 -15.07
C GLY A 51 -3.80 -10.67 -16.52
N SER A 52 -5.10 -10.76 -16.74
CA SER A 52 -5.74 -10.70 -18.06
C SER A 52 -6.39 -9.35 -18.28
N ALA A 53 -6.46 -8.90 -19.54
CA ALA A 53 -7.21 -7.70 -19.92
C ALA A 53 -8.75 -7.90 -19.86
N LYS A 54 -9.18 -9.15 -19.75
CA LYS A 54 -10.62 -9.52 -19.68
C LYS A 54 -10.87 -10.27 -18.38
N THR A 55 -12.01 -9.98 -17.75
CA THR A 55 -12.52 -10.77 -16.64
C THR A 55 -13.50 -11.83 -17.15
N ARG A 56 -13.53 -12.98 -16.47
CA ARG A 56 -14.55 -14.01 -16.63
C ARG A 56 -15.62 -13.95 -15.55
N TYR A 57 -15.47 -13.02 -14.62
CA TYR A 57 -16.36 -12.82 -13.50
C TYR A 57 -17.56 -11.99 -13.93
N GLU A 58 -18.75 -12.57 -13.87
CA GLU A 58 -20.02 -11.99 -14.34
C GLU A 58 -20.93 -11.56 -13.18
N GLU A 59 -20.68 -12.06 -11.96
CA GLU A 59 -21.47 -11.74 -10.78
C GLU A 59 -21.28 -10.30 -10.32
N GLU A 60 -22.24 -9.78 -9.58
CA GLU A 60 -22.16 -8.47 -8.97
C GLU A 60 -20.99 -8.38 -7.97
N ARG A 61 -20.22 -7.32 -8.08
CA ARG A 61 -19.14 -7.07 -7.13
C ARG A 61 -19.71 -6.61 -5.79
N ARG A 62 -19.11 -7.11 -4.72
CA ARG A 62 -19.45 -6.64 -3.38
C ARG A 62 -19.13 -5.16 -3.24
N THR A 63 -20.03 -4.43 -2.59
CA THR A 63 -19.87 -2.99 -2.33
C THR A 63 -20.02 -2.71 -0.85
N PHE A 64 -19.13 -1.87 -0.34
CA PHE A 64 -19.11 -1.40 1.04
C PHE A 64 -18.93 0.11 1.03
N ASP A 65 -19.59 0.77 1.96
CA ASP A 65 -19.36 2.20 2.17
C ASP A 65 -17.98 2.43 2.80
N PRO A 66 -17.22 3.44 2.33
CA PRO A 66 -15.95 3.78 2.94
C PRO A 66 -16.13 4.33 4.35
N ILE A 67 -15.44 3.73 5.33
CA ILE A 67 -15.52 4.13 6.74
C ILE A 67 -14.23 4.81 7.22
N ASP A 68 -14.36 5.64 8.23
CA ASP A 68 -13.25 6.25 8.94
C ASP A 68 -12.90 5.40 10.17
N ILE A 69 -11.68 4.90 10.20
CA ILE A 69 -11.16 4.12 11.34
C ILE A 69 -10.28 4.99 12.25
N GLY A 70 -10.73 6.21 12.48
CA GLY A 70 -10.04 7.28 13.17
C GLY A 70 -10.00 8.55 12.31
N ASN A 71 -9.49 9.64 12.89
CA ASN A 71 -9.45 10.94 12.20
C ASN A 71 -8.39 11.05 11.10
N LYS A 72 -7.45 10.13 11.04
CA LYS A 72 -6.30 10.15 10.12
C LYS A 72 -6.34 9.08 9.02
N ILE A 73 -7.11 8.02 9.20
CA ILE A 73 -7.12 6.85 8.33
C ILE A 73 -8.51 6.63 7.73
N LYS A 74 -8.56 6.45 6.42
CA LYS A 74 -9.76 6.05 5.69
C LYS A 74 -9.65 4.59 5.26
N LEU A 75 -10.65 3.78 5.59
CA LEU A 75 -10.79 2.43 5.08
C LEU A 75 -11.76 2.40 3.90
N HIS A 76 -11.29 1.88 2.78
CA HIS A 76 -12.07 1.63 1.58
C HIS A 76 -12.15 0.12 1.35
N MET A 77 -13.16 -0.52 1.94
CA MET A 77 -13.25 -1.98 2.00
C MET A 77 -13.34 -2.63 0.62
N ASN A 78 -13.97 -1.97 -0.37
CA ASN A 78 -14.04 -2.47 -1.75
C ASN A 78 -12.65 -2.73 -2.37
N ARG A 79 -11.61 -2.04 -1.93
CA ARG A 79 -10.24 -2.21 -2.40
C ARG A 79 -9.44 -3.23 -1.60
N CYS A 80 -10.00 -3.73 -0.50
CA CYS A 80 -9.33 -4.68 0.38
C CYS A 80 -9.22 -6.06 -0.29
N ILE A 81 -8.05 -6.69 -0.15
CA ILE A 81 -7.78 -8.05 -0.63
C ILE A 81 -7.74 -9.08 0.52
N LEU A 82 -8.22 -8.71 1.71
CA LEU A 82 -8.30 -9.57 2.89
C LEU A 82 -6.96 -10.23 3.28
N CYS A 83 -5.85 -9.52 3.16
CA CYS A 83 -4.51 -10.03 3.49
C CYS A 83 -4.20 -10.01 5.00
N TYR A 84 -5.04 -9.38 5.81
CA TYR A 84 -4.94 -9.26 7.28
C TYR A 84 -3.69 -8.57 7.84
N ARG A 85 -2.80 -8.01 7.01
CA ARG A 85 -1.58 -7.33 7.49
C ARG A 85 -1.89 -6.20 8.46
N CYS A 86 -2.90 -5.38 8.18
CA CYS A 86 -3.34 -4.30 9.07
C CYS A 86 -3.87 -4.82 10.42
N VAL A 87 -4.55 -5.96 10.43
CA VAL A 87 -5.06 -6.59 11.65
C VAL A 87 -3.90 -7.06 12.54
N PHE A 88 -2.88 -7.70 11.94
CA PHE A 88 -1.69 -8.11 12.68
C PHE A 88 -0.94 -6.92 13.29
N VAL A 89 -0.73 -5.87 12.51
CA VAL A 89 -0.06 -4.65 13.00
C VAL A 89 -0.91 -3.97 14.07
N ALA A 90 -2.21 -3.81 13.87
CA ALA A 90 -3.09 -3.24 14.88
C ALA A 90 -3.07 -4.02 16.19
N ASN A 91 -3.09 -5.35 16.13
CA ASN A 91 -3.01 -6.21 17.33
C ASN A 91 -1.66 -6.11 18.06
N GLN A 92 -0.59 -5.76 17.37
CA GLN A 92 0.72 -5.51 17.98
C GLN A 92 0.82 -4.11 18.60
N LEU A 93 0.11 -3.14 18.02
CA LEU A 93 0.17 -1.74 18.44
C LEU A 93 -0.85 -1.40 19.52
N THR A 94 -1.99 -2.08 19.56
CA THR A 94 -3.10 -1.77 20.47
C THR A 94 -3.42 -2.92 21.40
N GLU A 95 -3.61 -2.64 22.67
CA GLU A 95 -4.05 -3.64 23.66
C GLU A 95 -5.50 -4.07 23.45
N ASN A 96 -6.34 -3.20 22.91
CA ASN A 96 -7.80 -3.36 22.88
C ASN A 96 -8.33 -4.08 21.62
N ARG A 97 -7.50 -4.49 20.67
CA ARG A 97 -7.87 -5.23 19.45
C ARG A 97 -9.13 -4.70 18.75
N VAL A 98 -9.24 -3.38 18.62
CA VAL A 98 -10.41 -2.73 18.03
C VAL A 98 -10.54 -2.95 16.52
N HIS A 99 -9.44 -3.25 15.83
CA HIS A 99 -9.39 -3.48 14.40
C HIS A 99 -9.27 -4.98 14.09
N GLY A 100 -10.18 -5.51 13.31
CA GLY A 100 -10.25 -6.93 13.07
C GLY A 100 -11.04 -7.32 11.84
N VAL A 101 -11.41 -8.61 11.80
CA VAL A 101 -12.23 -9.20 10.75
C VAL A 101 -13.61 -9.45 11.30
N LEU A 102 -14.62 -8.92 10.66
CA LEU A 102 -16.02 -9.23 10.89
C LEU A 102 -16.48 -10.25 9.86
N HIS A 103 -17.46 -11.06 10.26
CA HIS A 103 -18.04 -12.11 9.42
C HIS A 103 -17.02 -13.17 8.94
N ARG A 104 -17.42 -14.00 7.97
CA ARG A 104 -16.59 -15.05 7.40
C ARG A 104 -16.99 -15.36 5.95
N GLY A 105 -16.10 -16.07 5.23
CA GLY A 105 -16.33 -16.45 3.83
C GLY A 105 -16.44 -15.21 2.93
N GLU A 106 -17.41 -15.22 2.08
CA GLU A 106 -17.64 -14.11 1.13
C GLU A 106 -18.09 -12.79 1.79
N HIS A 107 -18.64 -12.89 3.02
CA HIS A 107 -19.06 -11.70 3.79
C HIS A 107 -17.95 -11.16 4.69
N ALA A 108 -16.75 -11.76 4.67
CA ALA A 108 -15.64 -11.28 5.48
C ALA A 108 -15.25 -9.84 5.12
N GLU A 109 -15.11 -9.01 6.15
CA GLU A 109 -14.70 -7.62 6.00
C GLU A 109 -13.74 -7.19 7.10
N ILE A 110 -12.84 -6.28 6.75
CA ILE A 110 -11.99 -5.59 7.73
C ILE A 110 -12.76 -4.40 8.25
N SER A 111 -12.89 -4.32 9.57
CA SER A 111 -13.60 -3.22 10.21
C SER A 111 -13.08 -2.97 11.62
N THR A 112 -13.65 -2.00 12.31
CA THR A 112 -13.39 -1.76 13.73
C THR A 112 -14.55 -2.27 14.56
N PHE A 113 -14.23 -2.88 15.72
CA PHE A 113 -15.25 -3.37 16.62
C PHE A 113 -16.01 -2.19 17.26
N ILE A 114 -17.33 -2.22 17.15
CA ILE A 114 -18.24 -1.18 17.72
C ILE A 114 -17.88 0.24 17.19
N GLU A 115 -17.47 0.37 15.91
CA GLU A 115 -17.13 1.66 15.29
C GLU A 115 -16.07 2.47 16.07
N GLN A 116 -15.32 1.84 16.96
CA GLN A 116 -14.26 2.51 17.70
C GLN A 116 -13.10 2.86 16.77
N ALA A 117 -12.59 4.07 16.94
CA ALA A 117 -11.39 4.49 16.25
C ALA A 117 -10.17 3.67 16.73
N VAL A 118 -9.25 3.39 15.83
CA VAL A 118 -7.93 2.85 16.21
C VAL A 118 -7.14 4.03 16.78
N ASP A 119 -7.25 4.24 18.07
CA ASP A 119 -6.57 5.30 18.80
C ASP A 119 -5.24 4.79 19.37
N ASN A 120 -4.19 4.98 18.59
CA ASN A 120 -2.82 4.64 18.99
C ASN A 120 -1.85 5.54 18.23
N ASP A 121 -0.78 5.96 18.91
CA ASP A 121 0.26 6.83 18.36
C ASP A 121 0.95 6.29 17.09
N PHE A 122 0.81 4.99 16.78
CA PHE A 122 1.43 4.31 15.64
C PHE A 122 0.41 3.77 14.62
N SER A 123 -0.88 4.07 14.79
CA SER A 123 -1.93 3.54 13.91
C SER A 123 -1.71 3.86 12.42
N GLY A 124 -1.07 4.99 12.10
CA GLY A 124 -0.72 5.37 10.72
C GLY A 124 0.13 4.33 9.97
N ASN A 125 0.85 3.44 10.67
CA ASN A 125 1.64 2.40 10.03
C ASN A 125 0.77 1.30 9.38
N MET A 126 -0.51 1.20 9.73
CA MET A 126 -1.45 0.34 9.01
C MET A 126 -1.60 0.74 7.53
N ILE A 127 -1.40 2.03 7.21
CA ILE A 127 -1.38 2.51 5.83
C ILE A 127 -0.16 1.95 5.09
N ASP A 128 1.01 1.95 5.76
CA ASP A 128 2.26 1.49 5.14
C ASP A 128 2.28 0.00 4.85
N VAL A 129 1.66 -0.82 5.70
CA VAL A 129 1.61 -2.28 5.51
C VAL A 129 0.50 -2.72 4.56
N CYS A 130 -0.44 -1.84 4.23
CA CYS A 130 -1.50 -2.17 3.29
C CYS A 130 -0.95 -2.24 1.85
N PRO A 131 -1.02 -3.40 1.17
CA PRO A 131 -0.45 -3.56 -0.17
C PRO A 131 -1.28 -2.89 -1.27
N VAL A 132 -2.49 -2.45 -0.94
CA VAL A 132 -3.47 -1.84 -1.85
C VAL A 132 -4.01 -0.54 -1.27
N GLY A 133 -4.82 0.20 -2.02
CA GLY A 133 -5.43 1.45 -1.57
C GLY A 133 -6.67 1.29 -0.68
N ALA A 134 -6.74 0.22 0.12
CA ALA A 134 -7.81 0.02 1.08
C ALA A 134 -7.66 0.93 2.30
N LEU A 135 -6.45 1.06 2.85
CA LEU A 135 -6.13 2.00 3.92
C LEU A 135 -5.35 3.18 3.34
N THR A 136 -5.85 4.38 3.53
CA THR A 136 -5.27 5.59 2.96
C THR A 136 -5.17 6.72 3.98
N ASP A 137 -4.18 7.59 3.79
CA ASP A 137 -3.97 8.80 4.58
C ASP A 137 -5.03 9.84 4.21
N ARG A 138 -5.95 10.14 5.13
CA ARG A 138 -6.98 11.19 4.92
C ARG A 138 -6.39 12.56 4.63
N THR A 139 -5.23 12.86 5.17
CA THR A 139 -4.59 14.17 5.00
C THR A 139 -3.91 14.34 3.64
N PHE A 140 -3.61 13.22 2.96
CA PHE A 140 -3.02 13.21 1.63
C PHE A 140 -4.05 12.93 0.52
N ARG A 141 -5.14 12.24 0.86
CA ARG A 141 -6.14 11.77 -0.10
C ARG A 141 -6.58 12.87 -1.07
N PHE A 142 -6.52 12.57 -2.37
CA PHE A 142 -6.87 13.44 -3.49
C PHE A 142 -6.03 14.73 -3.64
N LYS A 143 -4.93 14.89 -2.91
CA LYS A 143 -4.07 16.07 -3.04
C LYS A 143 -3.09 15.98 -4.21
N SER A 144 -2.51 14.81 -4.43
CA SER A 144 -1.53 14.60 -5.49
C SER A 144 -1.41 13.12 -5.85
N ARG A 145 -0.72 12.84 -6.94
CA ARG A 145 -0.31 11.49 -7.32
C ARG A 145 1.16 11.28 -6.98
N VAL A 146 1.51 10.06 -6.59
CA VAL A 146 2.86 9.72 -6.14
C VAL A 146 3.93 9.99 -7.18
N TRP A 147 3.62 9.86 -8.46
CA TRP A 147 4.57 10.10 -9.56
C TRP A 147 4.87 11.59 -9.82
N PHE A 148 4.11 12.51 -9.24
CA PHE A 148 4.42 13.94 -9.25
C PHE A 148 5.26 14.35 -8.05
N LEU A 149 5.40 13.49 -7.05
CA LEU A 149 6.12 13.78 -5.81
C LEU A 149 7.53 13.21 -5.87
N LYS A 150 8.46 13.94 -5.26
CA LYS A 150 9.84 13.48 -5.06
C LYS A 150 9.97 12.88 -3.67
N PRO A 151 10.28 11.59 -3.54
CA PRO A 151 10.60 10.98 -2.25
C PRO A 151 11.98 11.42 -1.81
N MET A 152 12.07 11.99 -0.61
CA MET A 152 13.30 12.44 0.01
C MET A 152 13.50 11.73 1.33
N GLU A 153 14.71 11.24 1.60
CA GLU A 153 15.07 10.75 2.93
C GLU A 153 15.16 11.91 3.90
N ALA A 154 14.52 11.77 5.03
CA ALA A 154 14.49 12.80 6.04
C ALA A 154 14.57 12.24 7.45
N GLU A 155 15.14 13.02 8.35
CA GLU A 155 15.28 12.67 9.76
C GLU A 155 14.89 13.86 10.62
N ARG A 156 14.29 13.56 11.77
CA ARG A 156 14.01 14.55 12.82
C ARG A 156 14.20 13.94 14.19
N SER A 157 14.51 14.78 15.16
CA SER A 157 14.50 14.34 16.56
C SER A 157 13.07 14.03 17.00
N CYS A 158 12.82 12.82 17.49
CA CYS A 158 11.53 12.40 18.01
C CYS A 158 11.74 11.51 19.23
N ASN A 159 10.95 11.74 20.27
CA ASN A 159 10.98 10.95 21.51
C ASN A 159 10.03 9.74 21.47
N LYS A 160 9.16 9.62 20.45
CA LYS A 160 8.20 8.54 20.29
C LYS A 160 8.64 7.48 19.29
N CYS A 161 9.35 7.85 18.22
CA CYS A 161 9.79 6.93 17.18
C CYS A 161 11.24 7.21 16.76
N CYS A 162 11.78 6.44 15.81
CA CYS A 162 13.15 6.65 15.30
C CYS A 162 13.34 7.99 14.58
N GLY A 163 12.28 8.71 14.25
CA GLY A 163 12.32 9.97 13.52
C GLY A 163 12.84 9.88 12.08
N LYS A 164 13.07 8.68 11.55
CA LYS A 164 13.56 8.44 10.18
C LYS A 164 12.39 8.13 9.26
N ALA A 165 12.24 8.93 8.22
CA ALA A 165 11.07 8.86 7.33
C ALA A 165 11.43 9.11 5.87
N VAL A 166 10.46 8.91 4.99
CA VAL A 166 10.47 9.44 3.62
C VAL A 166 9.44 10.56 3.55
N VAL A 167 9.88 11.76 3.23
CA VAL A 167 9.01 12.89 2.96
C VAL A 167 8.77 13.00 1.46
N TRP A 168 7.52 13.12 1.06
CA TRP A 168 7.11 13.19 -0.34
C TRP A 168 6.79 14.64 -0.68
N MET A 169 7.63 15.24 -1.53
CA MET A 169 7.61 16.67 -1.80
C MET A 169 7.20 17.00 -3.23
N PHE A 170 6.51 18.12 -3.36
CA PHE A 170 6.33 18.82 -4.62
C PHE A 170 6.85 20.27 -4.43
N GLY A 171 7.89 20.64 -5.16
CA GLY A 171 8.63 21.86 -4.83
C GLY A 171 9.20 21.81 -3.41
N ASN A 172 8.84 22.80 -2.60
CA ASN A 172 9.24 22.90 -1.19
C ASN A 172 8.17 22.44 -0.20
N GLU A 173 7.05 21.90 -0.67
CA GLU A 173 5.96 21.46 0.18
C GLU A 173 5.97 19.96 0.40
N ILE A 174 5.75 19.52 1.64
CA ILE A 174 5.58 18.12 2.00
C ILE A 174 4.09 17.76 1.92
N TYR A 175 3.76 16.84 1.02
CA TYR A 175 2.39 16.36 0.83
C TYR A 175 2.05 15.21 1.75
N ARG A 176 2.99 14.27 1.95
CA ARG A 176 2.84 13.16 2.90
C ARG A 176 4.19 12.74 3.47
N VAL A 177 4.12 12.05 4.60
CA VAL A 177 5.28 11.43 5.26
C VAL A 177 4.97 9.95 5.45
N THR A 178 5.90 9.08 5.08
CA THR A 178 5.75 7.63 5.18
C THR A 178 6.94 7.02 5.91
N ALA A 179 6.76 5.83 6.48
CA ALA A 179 7.89 5.04 6.95
C ALA A 179 8.83 4.72 5.78
N ARG A 180 10.10 4.47 6.09
CA ARG A 180 11.05 3.95 5.09
C ARG A 180 10.69 2.52 4.77
N LYS A 181 10.66 2.17 3.50
CA LYS A 181 10.36 0.83 3.02
C LYS A 181 11.52 0.31 2.20
N ASP A 182 11.79 -0.97 2.32
CA ASP A 182 12.77 -1.68 1.51
C ASP A 182 12.29 -1.90 0.06
N LYS A 183 13.12 -2.56 -0.73
CA LYS A 183 12.80 -2.91 -2.14
C LYS A 183 11.59 -3.83 -2.30
N TYR A 184 11.16 -4.51 -1.25
CA TYR A 184 9.97 -5.37 -1.24
C TYR A 184 8.72 -4.64 -0.75
N GLY A 185 8.86 -3.38 -0.31
CA GLY A 185 7.76 -2.56 0.20
C GLY A 185 7.45 -2.81 1.68
N GLU A 186 8.30 -3.56 2.38
CA GLU A 186 8.20 -3.76 3.82
C GLU A 186 8.89 -2.60 4.56
N VAL A 187 8.40 -2.27 5.76
CA VAL A 187 9.04 -1.24 6.60
C VAL A 187 10.44 -1.70 6.98
N GLU A 188 11.42 -0.84 6.77
CA GLU A 188 12.82 -1.14 7.04
C GLU A 188 13.08 -1.38 8.53
N ASP A 189 14.00 -2.29 8.81
CA ASP A 189 14.61 -2.40 10.13
C ASP A 189 15.80 -1.44 10.21
N ILE A 190 15.81 -0.64 11.27
CA ILE A 190 16.88 0.29 11.58
C ILE A 190 17.41 -0.06 12.97
N ASP A 191 18.69 -0.39 13.05
CA ASP A 191 19.34 -0.80 14.31
C ASP A 191 18.63 -2.00 15.01
N GLY A 192 18.15 -2.95 14.20
CA GLY A 192 17.46 -4.17 14.68
C GLY A 192 16.03 -3.94 15.19
N LYS A 193 15.44 -2.81 14.85
CA LYS A 193 14.04 -2.49 15.18
C LYS A 193 13.31 -2.03 13.92
N THR A 194 12.08 -2.49 13.74
CA THR A 194 11.22 -2.01 12.66
C THR A 194 10.97 -0.51 12.81
N ALA A 195 11.28 0.25 11.78
CA ALA A 195 11.24 1.71 11.80
C ALA A 195 9.80 2.26 11.69
N TRP A 196 8.95 1.88 12.65
CA TRP A 196 7.60 2.43 12.74
C TRP A 196 7.63 3.94 12.96
N LEU A 197 6.77 4.64 12.24
CA LEU A 197 6.64 6.09 12.32
C LEU A 197 5.44 6.46 13.20
N CYS A 198 5.63 7.31 14.19
CA CYS A 198 4.51 7.77 15.01
C CYS A 198 3.58 8.72 14.23
N ASN A 199 2.34 8.81 14.66
CA ASN A 199 1.32 9.64 14.02
C ASN A 199 1.69 11.12 14.04
N ASP A 200 2.36 11.59 15.09
CA ASP A 200 2.84 12.95 15.19
C ASP A 200 3.81 13.28 14.04
N CYS A 201 4.87 12.47 13.85
CA CYS A 201 5.81 12.64 12.74
C CYS A 201 5.11 12.53 11.37
N ARG A 202 4.13 11.64 11.24
CA ARG A 202 3.45 11.36 9.98
C ARG A 202 2.49 12.47 9.55
N PHE A 203 1.70 12.97 10.46
CA PHE A 203 0.54 13.81 10.11
C PHE A 203 0.69 15.27 10.48
N GLU A 204 1.44 15.58 11.55
CA GLU A 204 1.52 16.95 12.06
C GLU A 204 2.74 17.72 11.52
N HIS A 205 3.85 17.02 11.23
CA HIS A 205 5.08 17.65 10.73
C HIS A 205 5.17 17.60 9.20
N LYS A 206 4.51 18.56 8.56
CA LYS A 206 4.49 18.70 7.08
C LYS A 206 5.22 19.96 6.57
N SER A 207 5.96 20.64 7.42
CA SER A 207 6.87 21.70 6.98
C SER A 207 8.25 21.12 6.66
N ALA A 208 8.88 21.61 5.58
CA ALA A 208 10.25 21.22 5.24
C ALA A 208 11.26 21.57 6.36
N THR A 209 10.96 22.59 7.17
CA THR A 209 11.78 23.02 8.31
C THR A 209 11.75 22.04 9.49
N ASP A 210 10.76 21.15 9.54
CA ASP A 210 10.63 20.15 10.62
C ASP A 210 11.57 18.98 10.42
N TRP A 211 12.20 18.88 9.27
CA TRP A 211 12.99 17.74 8.85
C TRP A 211 14.39 18.14 8.40
N ASN A 212 15.39 17.35 8.79
CA ASN A 212 16.69 17.34 8.15
C ASN A 212 16.60 16.44 6.90
N ILE A 213 16.50 17.05 5.72
CA ILE A 213 16.34 16.34 4.44
C ILE A 213 17.72 15.98 3.92
N ALA A 214 18.02 14.69 3.89
CA ALA A 214 19.32 14.16 3.49
C ALA A 214 19.52 14.13 1.97
N GLY A 215 18.43 13.89 1.20
CA GLY A 215 18.50 13.82 -0.27
C GLY A 215 17.43 12.93 -0.89
N PRO A 216 17.41 12.81 -2.22
CA PRO A 216 16.43 11.99 -2.93
C PRO A 216 16.62 10.52 -2.61
N ARG A 217 15.53 9.83 -2.30
CA ARG A 217 15.52 8.39 -2.15
C ARG A 217 15.22 7.73 -3.49
N VAL A 218 16.11 6.86 -3.92
CA VAL A 218 15.84 5.97 -5.06
C VAL A 218 14.98 4.82 -4.55
N ILE A 219 13.70 4.83 -4.91
CA ILE A 219 12.77 3.75 -4.58
C ILE A 219 12.91 2.67 -5.66
N ASN A 220 13.79 1.71 -5.41
CA ASN A 220 13.87 0.50 -6.22
C ASN A 220 12.73 -0.44 -5.82
N ARG A 221 11.53 -0.18 -6.29
CA ARG A 221 10.44 -1.14 -6.16
C ARG A 221 10.72 -2.35 -7.03
N HIS A 222 10.54 -3.53 -6.45
CA HIS A 222 10.54 -4.79 -7.20
C HIS A 222 9.21 -4.92 -7.95
N SER A 223 8.93 -3.98 -8.84
CA SER A 223 7.73 -3.94 -9.66
C SER A 223 8.09 -4.10 -11.13
N VAL A 224 7.12 -4.50 -11.92
CA VAL A 224 7.23 -4.58 -13.39
C VAL A 224 7.66 -3.25 -13.98
N ILE A 225 7.16 -2.15 -13.42
CA ILE A 225 7.47 -0.79 -13.86
C ILE A 225 8.92 -0.43 -13.55
N SER A 226 9.41 -0.72 -12.33
CA SER A 226 10.78 -0.39 -11.91
C SER A 226 11.84 -1.26 -12.57
N GLN A 227 11.48 -2.44 -13.09
CA GLN A 227 12.41 -3.32 -13.81
C GLN A 227 12.60 -2.96 -15.29
N GLY A 228 12.02 -1.88 -15.75
CA GLY A 228 12.11 -1.45 -17.16
C GLY A 228 11.34 -2.34 -18.15
N LYS A 229 10.60 -3.35 -17.67
CA LYS A 229 9.77 -4.20 -18.54
C LYS A 229 8.69 -3.42 -19.27
N TYR A 230 8.29 -2.30 -18.73
CA TYR A 230 7.35 -1.36 -19.35
C TYR A 230 8.00 -0.54 -20.47
N ALA A 231 9.25 -0.14 -20.31
CA ALA A 231 9.96 0.59 -21.35
C ALA A 231 10.03 -0.24 -22.65
N THR A 232 10.38 -1.53 -22.52
CA THR A 232 10.43 -2.45 -23.67
C THR A 232 9.07 -2.80 -24.28
N SER A 233 7.98 -2.75 -23.49
CA SER A 233 6.62 -2.97 -24.02
C SER A 233 6.01 -1.70 -24.61
N MET A 234 6.41 -0.51 -24.16
CA MET A 234 6.01 0.77 -24.75
C MET A 234 6.73 1.08 -26.06
N GLU A 235 7.93 0.53 -26.27
CA GLU A 235 8.65 0.65 -27.54
C GLU A 235 8.03 -0.21 -28.66
N LYS A 236 7.19 -1.19 -28.31
CA LYS A 236 6.40 -1.90 -29.30
C LYS A 236 5.13 -1.08 -29.59
N PRO A 237 4.94 -0.60 -30.83
CA PRO A 237 3.71 0.10 -31.17
C PRO A 237 2.53 -0.78 -30.84
N VAL A 238 1.66 -0.28 -29.97
CA VAL A 238 0.38 -0.94 -29.68
C VAL A 238 -0.32 -1.08 -31.02
N LYS A 239 -0.40 -2.29 -31.56
CA LYS A 239 -1.25 -2.56 -32.72
C LYS A 239 -2.67 -2.20 -32.27
N ARG A 240 -3.15 -1.05 -32.72
CA ARG A 240 -4.57 -0.72 -32.59
C ARG A 240 -5.31 -1.83 -33.30
N ILE A 241 -6.02 -2.64 -32.52
CA ILE A 241 -6.97 -3.58 -33.06
C ILE A 241 -8.11 -2.70 -33.57
N GLY A 242 -8.20 -2.58 -34.91
CA GLY A 242 -9.31 -1.94 -35.60
C GLY A 242 -10.59 -2.74 -35.41
#